data_dbc3c92277591fbf72320ad86d858fae
#
_entry.id   dbc3c92277591fbf72320ad86d858fae
#
_cell.length_a   1.000
_cell.length_b   1.000
_cell.length_c   1.000
_cell.angle_alpha   90.00
_cell.angle_beta   90.00
_cell.angle_gamma   90.00
#
_symmetry.space_group_name_H-M   'P 1'
#
loop_
_entity.id
_entity.type
_entity.pdbx_description
1 polymer ?
#
loop_
_entity_poly.entity_id
_entity_poly.type
_entity_poly.pdbx_seq_one_letter_code
_entity_poly.pdbx_strand_id
1 'polypeptide(L)'
;MDYVKTLKDIAIELVEDKEHLEVRQMPSLDENVIVLYVYSAKNDIAKLIGRKGVMANSIRQLMSVAGRLSNKKLDIKFESYE
;
A
#
# COMPACT_ATOMS: atom_id res chain seq x y z
N MET A 1 9.59 -5.79 -11.24
CA MET A 1 8.32 -5.06 -11.04
C MET A 1 8.52 -3.91 -10.07
N ASP A 2 7.92 -2.78 -10.35
CA ASP A 2 7.96 -1.63 -9.46
C ASP A 2 6.73 -1.69 -8.52
N TYR A 3 6.93 -2.26 -7.34
CA TYR A 3 5.84 -2.42 -6.38
C TYR A 3 5.29 -1.09 -5.88
N VAL A 4 6.16 -0.08 -5.74
CA VAL A 4 5.74 1.26 -5.30
C VAL A 4 4.77 1.85 -6.31
N LYS A 5 5.14 1.82 -7.59
CA LYS A 5 4.28 2.35 -8.65
C LYS A 5 2.97 1.58 -8.75
N THR A 6 3.02 0.26 -8.69
CA THR A 6 1.82 -0.57 -8.79
C THR A 6 0.85 -0.28 -7.64
N LEU A 7 1.37 -0.22 -6.42
CA LEU A 7 0.54 0.08 -5.26
C LEU A 7 -0.04 1.49 -5.33
N LYS A 8 0.76 2.46 -5.77
CA LYS A 8 0.28 3.83 -5.92
C LYS A 8 -0.83 3.92 -6.97
N ASP A 9 -0.68 3.21 -8.09
CA ASP A 9 -1.69 3.21 -9.15
C ASP A 9 -3.03 2.67 -8.63
N ILE A 10 -3.00 1.72 -7.72
CA ILE A 10 -4.22 1.19 -7.11
C ILE A 10 -4.79 2.21 -6.11
N ALA A 11 -3.96 2.70 -5.20
CA ALA A 11 -4.41 3.57 -4.12
C ALA A 11 -4.93 4.92 -4.62
N ILE A 12 -4.35 5.44 -5.69
CA ILE A 12 -4.73 6.77 -6.22
C ILE A 12 -6.18 6.81 -6.70
N GLU A 13 -6.73 5.66 -7.08
CA GLU A 13 -8.13 5.58 -7.51
C GLU A 13 -9.11 5.65 -6.35
N LEU A 14 -8.62 5.46 -5.12
CA LEU A 14 -9.47 5.39 -3.94
C LEU A 14 -9.49 6.67 -3.13
N VAL A 15 -8.51 7.56 -3.32
CA VAL A 15 -8.38 8.77 -2.51
C VAL A 15 -8.92 9.98 -3.25
N GLU A 16 -9.34 11.00 -2.49
CA GLU A 16 -9.75 12.29 -3.05
C GLU A 16 -8.57 13.22 -3.20
N ASP A 17 -7.69 13.27 -2.21
CA ASP A 17 -6.52 14.15 -2.21
C ASP A 17 -5.33 13.42 -2.80
N LYS A 18 -5.26 13.42 -4.12
CA LYS A 18 -4.24 12.68 -4.86
C LYS A 18 -2.84 13.28 -4.71
N GLU A 19 -2.75 14.57 -4.44
CA GLU A 19 -1.47 15.24 -4.26
C GLU A 19 -0.77 14.81 -2.98
N HIS A 20 -1.52 14.41 -1.96
CA HIS A 20 -0.98 13.98 -0.68
C HIS A 20 -0.88 12.46 -0.56
N LEU A 21 -1.11 11.74 -1.66
CA LEU A 21 -0.90 10.30 -1.64
C LEU A 21 0.56 10.00 -1.97
N GLU A 22 1.21 9.24 -1.10
CA GLU A 22 2.59 8.85 -1.31
C GLU A 22 2.77 7.38 -0.94
N VAL A 23 3.53 6.65 -1.73
CA VAL A 23 3.90 5.27 -1.44
C VAL A 23 5.41 5.20 -1.35
N ARG A 24 5.92 4.62 -0.27
CA ARG A 24 7.36 4.48 -0.04
C ARG A 24 7.71 3.04 0.28
N GLN A 25 8.84 2.60 -0.25
CA GLN A 25 9.45 1.35 0.18
C GLN A 25 10.37 1.65 1.35
N MET A 26 10.16 0.92 2.44
CA MET A 26 10.95 1.10 3.65
C MET A 26 11.98 -0.02 3.79
N PRO A 27 13.07 0.20 4.53
CA PRO A 27 14.05 -0.86 4.76
C PRO A 27 13.45 -2.07 5.44
N SER A 28 13.92 -3.24 5.07
CA SER A 28 13.50 -4.51 5.66
C SER A 28 14.74 -5.28 6.12
N LEU A 29 14.62 -5.97 7.26
CA LEU A 29 15.69 -6.81 7.76
C LEU A 29 15.77 -8.15 7.02
N ASP A 30 14.70 -8.53 6.32
CA ASP A 30 14.64 -9.75 5.54
C ASP A 30 14.61 -9.38 4.06
N GLU A 31 15.61 -9.85 3.31
CA GLU A 31 15.70 -9.54 1.88
C GLU A 31 14.55 -10.11 1.05
N ASN A 32 13.80 -11.08 1.59
CA ASN A 32 12.63 -11.65 0.92
C ASN A 32 11.35 -10.92 1.26
N VAL A 33 11.40 -9.92 2.14
CA VAL A 33 10.25 -9.11 2.54
C VAL A 33 10.43 -7.68 2.05
N ILE A 34 9.42 -7.16 1.35
CA ILE A 34 9.40 -5.78 0.89
C ILE A 34 8.36 -5.05 1.73
N VAL A 35 8.78 -4.00 2.42
CA VAL A 35 7.90 -3.19 3.28
C VAL A 35 7.50 -1.94 2.52
N LEU A 36 6.19 -1.74 2.37
CA LEU A 36 5.64 -0.58 1.67
C LEU A 36 4.71 0.19 2.61
N TYR A 37 4.89 1.50 2.65
CA TYR A 37 4.00 2.40 3.39
C TYR A 37 3.21 3.25 2.41
N VAL A 38 1.91 3.31 2.65
CA VAL A 38 1.00 4.19 1.91
C VAL A 38 0.61 5.33 2.82
N TYR A 39 0.99 6.54 2.45
CA TYR A 39 0.64 7.75 3.21
C TYR A 39 -0.45 8.51 2.47
N SER A 40 -1.47 8.93 3.19
CA SER A 40 -2.56 9.70 2.60
C SER A 40 -2.95 10.87 3.51
N ALA A 41 -3.76 11.78 2.97
CA ALA A 41 -4.41 12.78 3.79
C ALA A 41 -5.29 12.10 4.84
N LYS A 42 -5.46 12.75 5.99
CA LYS A 42 -6.21 12.19 7.11
C LYS A 42 -7.61 11.70 6.71
N ASN A 43 -8.28 12.48 5.86
CA ASN A 43 -9.65 12.14 5.47
C ASN A 43 -9.72 10.95 4.51
N ASP A 44 -8.62 10.59 3.89
CA ASP A 44 -8.59 9.50 2.92
C ASP A 44 -8.18 8.16 3.52
N ILE A 45 -7.58 8.17 4.71
CA ILE A 45 -7.08 6.92 5.28
C ILE A 45 -8.22 5.91 5.51
N ALA A 46 -9.39 6.38 5.90
CA ALA A 46 -10.54 5.50 6.12
C ALA A 46 -11.00 4.83 4.82
N LYS A 47 -10.83 5.50 3.68
CA LYS A 47 -11.17 4.94 2.37
C LYS A 47 -10.21 3.83 1.96
N LEU A 48 -8.93 3.99 2.30
CA LEU A 48 -7.93 2.99 2.00
C LEU A 48 -8.07 1.74 2.88
N ILE A 49 -8.49 1.93 4.12
CA ILE A 49 -8.68 0.81 5.04
C ILE A 49 -10.01 0.11 4.80
N GLY A 50 -11.08 0.90 4.61
CA GLY A 50 -12.41 0.38 4.41
C GLY A 50 -13.06 -0.12 5.69
N ARG A 51 -14.34 -0.47 5.59
CA ARG A 51 -15.07 -0.99 6.74
C ARG A 51 -14.44 -2.29 7.21
N LYS A 52 -14.10 -2.36 8.50
CA LYS A 52 -13.46 -3.54 9.11
C LYS A 52 -12.17 -3.96 8.42
N GLY A 53 -11.52 -3.04 7.72
CA GLY A 53 -10.26 -3.32 7.03
C GLY A 53 -10.42 -4.05 5.70
N VAL A 54 -11.62 -4.13 5.14
CA VAL A 54 -11.87 -4.90 3.91
C VAL A 54 -11.06 -4.37 2.73
N MET A 55 -10.98 -3.04 2.56
CA MET A 55 -10.26 -2.47 1.44
C MET A 55 -8.76 -2.71 1.58
N ALA A 56 -8.20 -2.46 2.77
CA ALA A 56 -6.78 -2.70 3.01
C ALA A 56 -6.41 -4.16 2.77
N ASN A 57 -7.25 -5.09 3.23
CA ASN A 57 -7.00 -6.51 3.02
C ASN A 57 -7.09 -6.89 1.54
N SER A 58 -8.03 -6.30 0.80
CA SER A 58 -8.14 -6.53 -0.64
C SER A 58 -6.90 -6.05 -1.38
N ILE A 59 -6.40 -4.87 -1.03
CA ILE A 59 -5.17 -4.32 -1.62
C ILE A 59 -3.99 -5.25 -1.31
N ARG A 60 -3.87 -5.71 -0.07
CA ARG A 60 -2.80 -6.61 0.33
C ARG A 60 -2.87 -7.94 -0.43
N GLN A 61 -4.05 -8.50 -0.61
CA GLN A 61 -4.22 -9.73 -1.36
C GLN A 61 -3.83 -9.55 -2.83
N LEU A 62 -4.26 -8.46 -3.44
CA LEU A 62 -3.93 -8.16 -4.82
C LEU A 62 -2.41 -8.02 -5.00
N MET A 63 -1.77 -7.26 -4.10
CA MET A 63 -0.32 -7.05 -4.17
C MET A 63 0.46 -8.33 -3.86
N SER A 64 -0.07 -9.21 -3.03
CA SER A 64 0.62 -10.46 -2.70
C SER A 64 0.76 -11.37 -3.92
N VAL A 65 -0.16 -11.30 -4.87
CA VAL A 65 -0.02 -12.04 -6.13
C VAL A 65 1.24 -11.59 -6.87
N ALA A 66 1.44 -10.25 -6.97
CA ALA A 66 2.63 -9.71 -7.61
C ALA A 66 3.91 -10.13 -6.87
N GLY A 67 3.87 -10.10 -5.54
CA GLY A 67 5.01 -10.52 -4.73
C GLY A 67 5.39 -11.97 -4.94
N ARG A 68 4.40 -12.85 -5.02
CA ARG A 68 4.66 -14.29 -5.24
C ARG A 68 5.35 -14.58 -6.57
N LEU A 69 5.09 -13.77 -7.58
CA LEU A 69 5.75 -13.93 -8.87
C LEU A 69 7.26 -13.70 -8.78
N SER A 70 7.71 -12.95 -7.78
CA SER A 70 9.13 -12.64 -7.56
C SER A 70 9.68 -13.31 -6.29
N ASN A 71 8.93 -14.23 -5.68
CA ASN A 71 9.29 -14.88 -4.42
C ASN A 71 9.52 -13.87 -3.29
N LYS A 72 8.70 -12.81 -3.26
CA LYS A 72 8.77 -11.78 -2.23
C LYS A 72 7.47 -11.74 -1.45
N LYS A 73 7.59 -11.48 -0.16
CA LYS A 73 6.45 -11.20 0.70
C LYS A 73 6.32 -9.69 0.82
N LEU A 74 5.13 -9.16 0.60
CA LEU A 74 4.89 -7.73 0.71
C LEU A 74 4.18 -7.44 2.04
N ASP A 75 4.76 -6.51 2.80
CA ASP A 75 4.19 -6.02 4.05
C ASP A 75 3.75 -4.58 3.82
N ILE A 76 2.44 -4.35 3.79
CA ILE A 76 1.87 -3.06 3.40
C ILE A 76 1.20 -2.41 4.60
N LYS A 77 1.62 -1.19 4.92
CA LYS A 77 1.08 -0.39 6.01
C LYS A 77 0.40 0.85 5.45
N PHE A 78 -0.69 1.26 6.08
CA PHE A 78 -1.43 2.45 5.70
C PHE A 78 -1.37 3.46 6.83
N GLU A 79 -0.91 4.66 6.53
CA GLU A 79 -0.75 5.72 7.53
C GLU A 79 -1.27 7.05 6.97
N SER A 80 -1.73 7.91 7.86
CA SER A 80 -1.99 9.29 7.47
C SER A 80 -0.80 10.16 7.87
N TYR A 81 -0.70 11.34 7.24
CA TYR A 81 0.37 12.28 7.57
C TYR A 81 0.23 12.90 8.95
N GLU A 82 -0.92 12.75 9.57
CA GLU A 82 -1.18 13.34 10.89
C GLU A 82 -1.41 12.29 11.96
#